data_227191093977263daac971e9b744db8b
#
_entry.id   227191093977263daac971e9b744db8b
#
_cell.length_a   1.000
_cell.length_b   1.000
_cell.length_c   1.000
_cell.angle_alpha   90.00
_cell.angle_beta   90.00
_cell.angle_gamma   90.00
#
_symmetry.space_group_name_H-M   'P 1'
#
loop_
_entity.id
_entity.type
_entity.pdbx_description
1 polymer ?
#
loop_
_entity_poly.entity_id
_entity_poly.type
_entity_poly.pdbx_seq_one_letter_code
_entity_poly.pdbx_strand_id
1 'polypeptide(L)'
;TMMGLLTGLAFGLLYAGLGVPVGKLADRANRRNIVAVCCTVWSLATMACGVAQHFWQLLIARMTVAVGEAGGMAPSISMVSDMYPRRQRSLVISLFMMGPHFGVLIGLAVGGWIAQHHGWRAAFLWFGAPGIVLGLLVWLFVREPVRGGFDGPAEPPGAAAAATESL
;
A
#
# COMPACT_ATOMS: atom_id res chain seq x y z
N THR A 1 21.86 -14.44 8.21
CA THR A 1 20.98 -15.59 8.38
C THR A 1 19.86 -15.56 7.33
N MET A 2 19.35 -16.72 6.87
CA MET A 2 18.27 -16.81 5.88
C MET A 2 16.98 -16.06 6.32
N MET A 3 16.68 -16.02 7.61
CA MET A 3 15.57 -15.24 8.16
C MET A 3 15.73 -13.74 7.93
N GLY A 4 16.94 -13.19 8.05
CA GLY A 4 17.19 -11.78 7.78
C GLY A 4 17.02 -11.38 6.31
N LEU A 5 17.21 -12.31 5.37
CA LEU A 5 16.87 -12.09 3.96
C LEU A 5 15.36 -12.02 3.72
N LEU A 6 14.58 -12.88 4.39
CA LEU A 6 13.12 -12.91 4.25
C LEU A 6 12.43 -11.66 4.78
N THR A 7 12.89 -11.15 5.92
CA THR A 7 12.21 -10.09 6.68
C THR A 7 12.84 -8.72 6.53
N GLY A 8 14.06 -8.63 6.02
CA GLY A 8 14.86 -7.41 6.04
C GLY A 8 15.32 -6.96 4.67
N LEU A 9 16.55 -7.26 4.34
CA LEU A 9 17.31 -6.59 3.28
C LEU A 9 16.68 -6.78 1.88
N ALA A 10 16.30 -8.01 1.51
CA ALA A 10 15.72 -8.28 0.20
C ALA A 10 14.33 -7.64 0.05
N PHE A 11 13.50 -7.71 1.09
CA PHE A 11 12.19 -7.06 1.13
C PHE A 11 12.35 -5.53 1.02
N GLY A 12 13.20 -4.92 1.87
CA GLY A 12 13.40 -3.47 1.91
C GLY A 12 13.97 -2.90 0.60
N LEU A 13 14.93 -3.58 -0.02
CA LEU A 13 15.52 -3.15 -1.30
C LEU A 13 14.50 -3.21 -2.44
N LEU A 14 13.69 -4.26 -2.53
CA LEU A 14 12.62 -4.35 -3.52
C LEU A 14 11.54 -3.30 -3.28
N TYR A 15 11.09 -3.14 -2.05
CA TYR A 15 10.10 -2.13 -1.68
C TYR A 15 10.56 -0.72 -2.06
N ALA A 16 11.78 -0.34 -1.67
CA ALA A 16 12.35 0.97 -2.00
C ALA A 16 12.59 1.15 -3.50
N GLY A 17 13.13 0.12 -4.17
CA GLY A 17 13.44 0.16 -5.59
C GLY A 17 12.20 0.26 -6.49
N LEU A 18 11.10 -0.38 -6.11
CA LEU A 18 9.86 -0.39 -6.87
C LEU A 18 8.95 0.81 -6.58
N GLY A 19 9.10 1.47 -5.43
CA GLY A 19 8.29 2.62 -5.07
C GLY A 19 8.33 3.74 -6.12
N VAL A 20 9.52 4.05 -6.66
CA VAL A 20 9.69 5.10 -7.69
C VAL A 20 9.04 4.73 -9.03
N PRO A 21 9.32 3.57 -9.66
CA PRO A 21 8.71 3.22 -10.94
C PRO A 21 7.19 3.05 -10.84
N VAL A 22 6.67 2.49 -9.74
CA VAL A 22 5.22 2.35 -9.56
C VAL A 22 4.57 3.70 -9.27
N GLY A 23 5.24 4.61 -8.54
CA GLY A 23 4.78 6.00 -8.41
C GLY A 23 4.61 6.69 -9.76
N LYS A 24 5.62 6.58 -10.66
CA LYS A 24 5.53 7.11 -12.02
C LYS A 24 4.42 6.47 -12.86
N LEU A 25 4.15 5.19 -12.66
CA LEU A 25 3.02 4.50 -13.30
C LEU A 25 1.69 5.06 -12.79
N ALA A 26 1.57 5.31 -11.50
CA ALA A 26 0.39 5.89 -10.87
C ALA A 26 0.09 7.31 -11.37
N ASP A 27 1.11 8.07 -11.77
CA ASP A 27 0.94 9.41 -12.34
C ASP A 27 0.24 9.38 -13.72
N ARG A 28 0.34 8.28 -14.46
CA ARG A 28 -0.17 8.16 -15.83
C ARG A 28 -1.36 7.23 -15.98
N ALA A 29 -1.53 6.27 -15.07
CA ALA A 29 -2.56 5.25 -15.13
C ALA A 29 -3.70 5.52 -14.13
N ASN A 30 -4.75 4.70 -14.18
CA ASN A 30 -5.85 4.75 -13.23
C ASN A 30 -5.40 4.22 -11.87
N ARG A 31 -5.30 5.11 -10.87
CA ARG A 31 -4.76 4.81 -9.52
C ARG A 31 -5.61 3.79 -8.78
N ARG A 32 -6.94 3.87 -8.92
CA ARG A 32 -7.86 2.87 -8.36
C ARG A 32 -7.50 1.45 -8.84
N ASN A 33 -7.30 1.28 -10.15
CA ASN A 33 -6.97 -0.04 -10.70
C ASN A 33 -5.60 -0.52 -10.19
N ILE A 34 -4.61 0.38 -10.08
CA ILE A 34 -3.30 0.05 -9.51
C ILE A 34 -3.46 -0.44 -8.07
N VAL A 35 -4.19 0.29 -7.22
CA VAL A 35 -4.43 -0.09 -5.82
C VAL A 35 -5.14 -1.44 -5.73
N ALA A 36 -6.19 -1.65 -6.53
CA ALA A 36 -6.94 -2.91 -6.54
C ALA A 36 -6.08 -4.11 -6.97
N VAL A 37 -5.30 -3.95 -8.05
CA VAL A 37 -4.39 -5.00 -8.53
C VAL A 37 -3.28 -5.27 -7.51
N CYS A 38 -2.64 -4.23 -6.99
CA CYS A 38 -1.60 -4.38 -5.98
C CYS A 38 -2.14 -5.07 -4.72
N CYS A 39 -3.33 -4.67 -4.24
CA CYS A 39 -3.98 -5.29 -3.09
C CYS A 39 -4.25 -6.77 -3.34
N THR A 40 -4.74 -7.14 -4.50
CA THR A 40 -5.00 -8.53 -4.87
C THR A 40 -3.69 -9.33 -4.99
N VAL A 41 -2.66 -8.76 -5.62
CA VAL A 41 -1.35 -9.42 -5.79
C VAL A 41 -0.69 -9.70 -4.45
N TRP A 42 -0.59 -8.70 -3.54
CA TRP A 42 0.04 -8.95 -2.24
C TRP A 42 -0.77 -9.93 -1.39
N SER A 43 -2.10 -9.92 -1.51
CA SER A 43 -2.97 -10.84 -0.77
C SER A 43 -2.82 -12.28 -1.25
N LEU A 44 -2.78 -12.51 -2.56
CA LEU A 44 -2.49 -13.82 -3.14
C LEU A 44 -1.09 -14.30 -2.76
N ALA A 45 -0.10 -13.42 -2.82
CA ALA A 45 1.27 -13.73 -2.42
C ALA A 45 1.37 -14.04 -0.92
N THR A 46 0.59 -13.35 -0.08
CA THR A 46 0.48 -13.66 1.35
C THR A 46 -0.10 -15.06 1.55
N MET A 47 -1.17 -15.42 0.86
CA MET A 47 -1.70 -16.78 0.91
C MET A 47 -0.69 -17.82 0.39
N ALA A 48 0.06 -17.50 -0.66
CA ALA A 48 1.12 -18.36 -1.18
C ALA A 48 2.22 -18.64 -0.12
N CYS A 49 2.50 -17.68 0.78
CA CYS A 49 3.40 -17.93 1.92
C CYS A 49 2.87 -19.06 2.83
N GLY A 50 1.54 -19.15 3.01
CA GLY A 50 0.91 -20.18 3.83
C GLY A 50 1.01 -21.59 3.26
N VAL A 51 1.13 -21.73 1.94
CA VAL A 51 1.24 -23.03 1.24
C VAL A 51 2.68 -23.38 0.85
N ALA A 52 3.65 -22.50 1.10
CA ALA A 52 5.06 -22.73 0.78
C ALA A 52 5.63 -23.94 1.54
N GLN A 53 6.27 -24.84 0.81
CA GLN A 53 6.92 -26.05 1.35
C GLN A 53 8.42 -25.90 1.49
N HIS A 54 9.04 -25.03 0.68
CA HIS A 54 10.48 -24.80 0.63
C HIS A 54 10.80 -23.32 0.86
N PHE A 55 12.00 -23.05 1.38
CA PHE A 55 12.49 -21.70 1.64
C PHE A 55 12.37 -20.77 0.42
N TRP A 56 12.74 -21.24 -0.75
CA TRP A 56 12.71 -20.42 -1.97
C TRP A 56 11.30 -20.04 -2.41
N GLN A 57 10.32 -20.90 -2.20
CA GLN A 57 8.90 -20.59 -2.46
C GLN A 57 8.44 -19.47 -1.51
N LEU A 58 8.79 -19.58 -0.23
CA LEU A 58 8.47 -18.57 0.76
C LEU A 58 9.16 -17.24 0.43
N LEU A 59 10.43 -17.27 0.02
CA LEU A 59 11.18 -16.08 -0.37
C LEU A 59 10.52 -15.37 -1.56
N ILE A 60 10.21 -16.12 -2.64
CA ILE A 60 9.56 -15.55 -3.84
C ILE A 60 8.18 -14.96 -3.47
N ALA A 61 7.39 -15.67 -2.68
CA ALA A 61 6.10 -15.18 -2.24
C ALA A 61 6.24 -13.88 -1.42
N ARG A 62 7.20 -13.78 -0.50
CA ARG A 62 7.50 -12.56 0.28
C ARG A 62 7.99 -11.41 -0.61
N MET A 63 8.81 -11.68 -1.62
CA MET A 63 9.23 -10.67 -2.59
C MET A 63 8.04 -10.16 -3.39
N THR A 64 7.10 -11.04 -3.78
CA THR A 64 5.87 -10.65 -4.47
C THR A 64 4.96 -9.80 -3.57
N VAL A 65 4.90 -10.09 -2.26
CA VAL A 65 4.20 -9.21 -1.29
C VAL A 65 4.81 -7.82 -1.32
N ALA A 66 6.16 -7.69 -1.26
CA ALA A 66 6.84 -6.40 -1.30
C ALA A 66 6.52 -5.60 -2.58
N VAL A 67 6.46 -6.28 -3.72
CA VAL A 67 6.08 -5.67 -5.02
C VAL A 67 4.65 -5.10 -4.96
N GLY A 68 3.70 -5.89 -4.49
CA GLY A 68 2.30 -5.46 -4.36
C GLY A 68 2.14 -4.31 -3.36
N GLU A 69 2.79 -4.40 -2.21
CA GLU A 69 2.69 -3.40 -1.15
C GLU A 69 3.33 -2.06 -1.55
N ALA A 70 4.50 -2.08 -2.20
CA ALA A 70 5.16 -0.88 -2.71
C ALA A 70 4.28 -0.13 -3.71
N GLY A 71 3.46 -0.85 -4.50
CA GLY A 71 2.57 -0.28 -5.50
C GLY A 71 1.29 0.34 -4.95
N GLY A 72 0.89 0.00 -3.74
CA GLY A 72 -0.39 0.45 -3.16
C GLY A 72 -0.34 1.80 -2.47
N MET A 73 0.75 2.14 -1.78
CA MET A 73 0.81 3.28 -0.88
C MET A 73 0.74 4.64 -1.59
N ALA A 74 1.61 4.88 -2.55
CA ALA A 74 1.69 6.17 -3.24
C ALA A 74 0.39 6.53 -4.00
N PRO A 75 -0.21 5.62 -4.80
CA PRO A 75 -1.50 5.89 -5.44
C PRO A 75 -2.62 6.14 -4.44
N SER A 76 -2.65 5.41 -3.32
CA SER A 76 -3.68 5.59 -2.28
C SER A 76 -3.61 6.98 -1.65
N ILE A 77 -2.43 7.44 -1.27
CA ILE A 77 -2.24 8.79 -0.71
C ILE A 77 -2.62 9.86 -1.74
N SER A 78 -2.22 9.69 -2.99
CA SER A 78 -2.58 10.59 -4.08
C SER A 78 -4.08 10.67 -4.29
N MET A 79 -4.80 9.53 -4.30
CA MET A 79 -6.26 9.51 -4.40
C MET A 79 -6.93 10.19 -3.22
N VAL A 80 -6.50 9.90 -1.99
CA VAL A 80 -7.00 10.56 -0.77
C VAL A 80 -6.79 12.07 -0.85
N SER A 81 -5.64 12.53 -1.33
CA SER A 81 -5.34 13.95 -1.49
C SER A 81 -6.29 14.64 -2.48
N ASP A 82 -6.71 13.95 -3.54
CA ASP A 82 -7.62 14.49 -4.54
C ASP A 82 -9.11 14.40 -4.14
N MET A 83 -9.43 13.58 -3.14
CA MET A 83 -10.81 13.42 -2.62
C MET A 83 -11.20 14.49 -1.60
N TYR A 84 -10.23 15.19 -1.00
CA TYR A 84 -10.48 16.11 0.11
C TYR A 84 -9.85 17.48 -0.13
N PRO A 85 -10.52 18.58 0.32
CA PRO A 85 -9.97 19.92 0.21
C PRO A 85 -8.70 20.07 1.06
N ARG A 86 -7.82 20.99 0.67
CA ARG A 86 -6.50 21.23 1.32
C ARG A 86 -6.58 21.32 2.84
N ARG A 87 -7.64 21.96 3.37
CA ARG A 87 -7.84 22.15 4.81
C ARG A 87 -8.01 20.84 5.60
N GLN A 88 -8.58 19.81 4.97
CA GLN A 88 -8.87 18.51 5.62
C GLN A 88 -7.85 17.43 5.24
N ARG A 89 -7.04 17.68 4.23
CA ARG A 89 -6.12 16.69 3.63
C ARG A 89 -5.14 16.08 4.64
N SER A 90 -4.53 16.92 5.50
CA SER A 90 -3.58 16.45 6.51
C SER A 90 -4.24 15.53 7.53
N LEU A 91 -5.45 15.86 8.00
CA LEU A 91 -6.20 15.01 8.93
C LEU A 91 -6.53 13.66 8.31
N VAL A 92 -7.06 13.66 7.08
CA VAL A 92 -7.47 12.41 6.42
C VAL A 92 -6.27 11.53 6.09
N ILE A 93 -5.15 12.11 5.64
CA ILE A 93 -3.90 11.36 5.41
C ILE A 93 -3.38 10.80 6.73
N SER A 94 -3.43 11.55 7.83
CA SER A 94 -3.03 11.04 9.14
C SER A 94 -3.87 9.87 9.60
N LEU A 95 -5.20 9.94 9.42
CA LEU A 95 -6.11 8.83 9.71
C LEU A 95 -5.81 7.61 8.82
N PHE A 96 -5.57 7.83 7.53
CA PHE A 96 -5.17 6.76 6.62
C PHE A 96 -3.85 6.10 7.07
N MET A 97 -2.86 6.89 7.50
CA MET A 97 -1.58 6.38 8.00
C MET A 97 -1.68 5.64 9.33
N MET A 98 -2.76 5.79 10.10
CA MET A 98 -3.01 4.97 11.28
C MET A 98 -3.36 3.52 10.93
N GLY A 99 -3.93 3.27 9.74
CA GLY A 99 -4.32 1.93 9.28
C GLY A 99 -3.22 0.88 9.39
N PRO A 100 -2.00 1.11 8.84
CA PRO A 100 -0.88 0.19 8.98
C PRO A 100 -0.49 -0.12 10.44
N HIS A 101 -0.55 0.86 11.33
CA HIS A 101 -0.22 0.66 12.76
C HIS A 101 -1.25 -0.24 13.45
N PHE A 102 -2.54 -0.02 13.21
CA PHE A 102 -3.60 -0.92 13.68
C PHE A 102 -3.47 -2.30 13.04
N GLY A 103 -3.12 -2.36 11.76
CA GLY A 103 -2.86 -3.61 11.05
C GLY A 103 -1.75 -4.43 11.69
N VAL A 104 -0.64 -3.80 12.08
CA VAL A 104 0.46 -4.46 12.82
C VAL A 104 -0.02 -4.98 14.18
N LEU A 105 -0.75 -4.16 14.95
CA LEU A 105 -1.23 -4.53 16.27
C LEU A 105 -2.19 -5.73 16.21
N ILE A 106 -3.18 -5.68 15.33
CA ILE A 106 -4.14 -6.76 15.10
C ILE A 106 -3.40 -7.99 14.53
N GLY A 107 -2.48 -7.78 13.59
CA GLY A 107 -1.68 -8.83 12.98
C GLY A 107 -0.85 -9.61 13.99
N LEU A 108 -0.22 -8.92 14.95
CA LEU A 108 0.55 -9.57 16.02
C LEU A 108 -0.37 -10.32 17.00
N ALA A 109 -1.47 -9.71 17.44
CA ALA A 109 -2.38 -10.32 18.40
C ALA A 109 -3.13 -11.50 17.79
N VAL A 110 -3.87 -11.27 16.69
CA VAL A 110 -4.70 -12.29 16.04
C VAL A 110 -3.83 -13.32 15.31
N GLY A 111 -2.77 -12.87 14.62
CA GLY A 111 -1.84 -13.75 13.92
C GLY A 111 -1.07 -14.67 14.86
N GLY A 112 -0.65 -14.14 16.03
CA GLY A 112 -0.02 -14.94 17.07
C GLY A 112 -0.99 -16.00 17.63
N TRP A 113 -2.23 -15.63 17.91
CA TRP A 113 -3.26 -16.54 18.36
C TRP A 113 -3.55 -17.65 17.32
N ILE A 114 -3.75 -17.29 16.05
CA ILE A 114 -3.96 -18.26 14.96
C ILE A 114 -2.75 -19.19 14.83
N ALA A 115 -1.53 -18.63 14.88
CA ALA A 115 -0.32 -19.42 14.73
C ALA A 115 -0.13 -20.45 15.86
N GLN A 116 -0.56 -20.13 17.08
CA GLN A 116 -0.49 -21.04 18.22
C GLN A 116 -1.53 -22.19 18.11
N HIS A 117 -2.72 -21.91 17.60
CA HIS A 117 -3.83 -22.91 17.59
C HIS A 117 -3.93 -23.68 16.27
N HIS A 118 -3.58 -23.05 15.14
CA HIS A 118 -3.75 -23.60 13.79
C HIS A 118 -2.45 -23.67 12.98
N GLY A 119 -1.33 -23.27 13.61
CA GLY A 119 -0.03 -23.20 12.95
C GLY A 119 0.17 -21.91 12.14
N TRP A 120 1.43 -21.55 11.93
CA TRP A 120 1.81 -20.29 11.27
C TRP A 120 1.31 -20.18 9.82
N ARG A 121 1.15 -21.30 9.11
CA ARG A 121 0.62 -21.33 7.73
C ARG A 121 -0.81 -20.83 7.65
N ALA A 122 -1.64 -21.21 8.63
CA ALA A 122 -3.02 -20.75 8.71
C ALA A 122 -3.11 -19.23 8.84
N ALA A 123 -2.21 -18.59 9.60
CA ALA A 123 -2.19 -17.14 9.74
C ALA A 123 -2.05 -16.44 8.38
N PHE A 124 -1.18 -16.90 7.50
CA PHE A 124 -1.03 -16.33 6.15
C PHE A 124 -2.30 -16.46 5.30
N LEU A 125 -2.99 -17.58 5.38
CA LEU A 125 -4.24 -17.80 4.66
C LEU A 125 -5.35 -16.91 5.19
N TRP A 126 -5.48 -16.79 6.51
CA TRP A 126 -6.49 -15.97 7.16
C TRP A 126 -6.31 -14.47 6.91
N PHE A 127 -5.08 -13.98 6.83
CA PHE A 127 -4.80 -12.57 6.53
C PHE A 127 -4.81 -12.27 5.03
N GLY A 128 -4.45 -13.23 4.18
CA GLY A 128 -4.47 -13.03 2.74
C GLY A 128 -5.88 -13.01 2.14
N ALA A 129 -6.77 -13.89 2.61
CA ALA A 129 -8.12 -14.02 2.05
C ALA A 129 -8.96 -12.72 2.13
N PRO A 130 -9.06 -12.01 3.26
CA PRO A 130 -9.78 -10.74 3.33
C PRO A 130 -9.22 -9.66 2.39
N GLY A 131 -7.90 -9.67 2.14
CA GLY A 131 -7.26 -8.71 1.26
C GLY A 131 -7.70 -8.84 -0.20
N ILE A 132 -8.01 -10.05 -0.68
CA ILE A 132 -8.58 -10.25 -2.01
C ILE A 132 -9.97 -9.60 -2.09
N VAL A 133 -10.80 -9.81 -1.06
CA VAL A 133 -12.13 -9.19 -0.98
C VAL A 133 -12.00 -7.66 -0.97
N LEU A 134 -11.06 -7.11 -0.19
CA LEU A 134 -10.80 -5.67 -0.16
C LEU A 134 -10.33 -5.14 -1.52
N GLY A 135 -9.44 -5.85 -2.22
CA GLY A 135 -9.02 -5.49 -3.58
C GLY A 135 -10.20 -5.42 -4.55
N LEU A 136 -11.10 -6.40 -4.48
CA LEU A 136 -12.34 -6.42 -5.27
C LEU A 136 -13.28 -5.27 -4.90
N LEU A 137 -13.45 -5.00 -3.60
CA LEU A 137 -14.28 -3.89 -3.13
C LEU A 137 -13.73 -2.53 -3.59
N VAL A 138 -12.41 -2.34 -3.55
CA VAL A 138 -11.76 -1.14 -4.10
C VAL A 138 -12.09 -1.01 -5.59
N TRP A 139 -11.95 -2.08 -6.35
CA TRP A 139 -12.23 -2.06 -7.79
C TRP A 139 -13.69 -1.78 -8.12
N LEU A 140 -14.64 -2.28 -7.34
CA LEU A 140 -16.09 -2.13 -7.59
C LEU A 140 -16.63 -0.80 -7.08
N PHE A 141 -16.24 -0.36 -5.89
CA PHE A 141 -16.91 0.75 -5.19
C PHE A 141 -16.11 2.05 -5.16
N VAL A 142 -14.78 1.99 -5.23
CA VAL A 142 -13.96 3.22 -5.24
C VAL A 142 -13.98 3.80 -6.65
N ARG A 143 -14.28 5.09 -6.77
CA ARG A 143 -14.18 5.82 -8.04
C ARG A 143 -12.83 6.51 -8.13
N GLU A 144 -12.25 6.57 -9.32
CA GLU A 144 -11.04 7.37 -9.57
C GLU A 144 -11.37 8.85 -9.38
N PRO A 145 -10.75 9.54 -8.42
CA PRO A 145 -10.97 10.97 -8.24
C PRO A 145 -10.34 11.78 -9.37
N VAL A 146 -10.94 12.93 -9.68
CA VAL A 146 -10.37 13.88 -10.63
C VAL A 146 -9.06 14.42 -10.04
N ARG A 147 -7.98 14.32 -10.80
CA ARG A 147 -6.66 14.79 -10.35
C ARG A 147 -6.67 16.30 -10.09
N GLY A 148 -6.22 16.70 -8.91
CA GLY A 148 -6.20 18.12 -8.52
C GLY A 148 -7.59 18.74 -8.37
N GLY A 149 -8.66 17.95 -8.24
CA GLY A 149 -10.05 18.44 -8.23
C GLY A 149 -10.35 19.50 -7.16
N PHE A 150 -9.59 19.53 -6.09
CA PHE A 150 -9.67 20.53 -5.01
C PHE A 150 -8.47 21.49 -4.97
N ASP A 151 -7.54 21.35 -5.90
CA ASP A 151 -6.37 22.22 -5.99
C ASP A 151 -6.72 23.39 -6.88
N GLY A 152 -7.35 24.37 -6.72
CA GLY A 152 -7.69 25.52 -7.58
C GLY A 152 -6.80 25.73 -8.83
N PRO A 153 -7.03 26.71 -9.68
CA PRO A 153 -6.15 26.97 -10.82
C PRO A 153 -4.70 27.04 -10.32
N ALA A 154 -3.77 26.35 -10.97
CA ALA A 154 -2.36 26.41 -10.62
C ALA A 154 -1.93 27.88 -10.59
N GLU A 155 -1.42 28.35 -9.45
CA GLU A 155 -0.81 29.66 -9.38
C GLU A 155 0.27 29.78 -10.45
N PRO A 156 0.29 30.85 -11.25
CA PRO A 156 1.28 30.99 -12.30
C PRO A 156 2.69 30.94 -11.67
N PRO A 157 3.65 30.27 -12.35
CA PRO A 157 5.03 30.20 -11.86
C PRO A 157 5.57 31.65 -11.67
N GLY A 158 5.85 32.01 -10.42
CA GLY A 158 6.33 33.35 -10.06
C GLY A 158 5.47 34.12 -9.07
N ALA A 159 4.21 33.77 -8.84
CA ALA A 159 3.36 34.48 -7.90
C ALA A 159 3.85 34.36 -6.43
N ALA A 160 4.44 33.21 -6.09
CA ALA A 160 5.03 33.00 -4.76
C ALA A 160 6.31 33.84 -4.53
N ALA A 161 7.12 34.06 -5.58
CA ALA A 161 8.31 34.89 -5.48
C ALA A 161 7.97 36.37 -5.30
N ALA A 162 6.93 36.87 -5.98
CA ALA A 162 6.49 38.26 -5.89
C ALA A 162 5.87 38.59 -4.50
N ALA A 163 5.23 37.61 -3.85
CA ALA A 163 4.66 37.81 -2.51
C ALA A 163 5.74 37.91 -1.41
N THR A 164 6.94 37.34 -1.64
CA THR A 164 8.05 37.37 -0.69
C THR A 164 8.87 38.66 -0.82
N GLU A 165 8.88 39.33 -1.98
CA GLU A 165 9.56 40.59 -2.21
C GLU A 165 8.78 41.83 -1.71
N SER A 166 7.53 41.67 -1.32
CA SER A 166 6.65 42.77 -0.84
C SER A 166 6.55 42.88 0.71
N LEU A 167 7.32 42.11 1.47
CA LEU A 167 7.49 42.14 2.91
C LEU A 167 8.85 42.69 3.34
#